data_f52f9a606b484b6dac9c7324d8a72fe5
#
_entry.id   f52f9a606b484b6dac9c7324d8a72fe5
#
_cell.length_a   1.000
_cell.length_b   1.000
_cell.length_c   1.000
_cell.angle_alpha   90.00
_cell.angle_beta   90.00
_cell.angle_gamma   90.00
#
_symmetry.space_group_name_H-M   'P 1'
#
loop_
_entity.id
_entity.type
_entity.pdbx_description
1 polymer ?
#
loop_
_entity_poly.entity_id
_entity_poly.type
_entity_poly.pdbx_seq_one_letter_code
_entity_poly.pdbx_strand_id
1 'polypeptide(L)'
;MKAIRIHEYGAPNVMRLEEMPTPSPGAGEVLVRIAAASVNFIDVQKRRGELVGQAFYKQHEPAGPDLPTQLGSQGAGTIEALGPEVTGVQIGDRVCFWGSSYATHIVLSAKRLIRIPDELSFEHAAAGLNQGFLAYVFTHFTYAVKPGDWCMVQAAAGGLGLLICQMIKIRGGRLIGVTSTEEKAKHVREAGADEIIISKQAEISKEARRMTGGRGVNVIFDGVGKDTFEANLDSLAPAGYLVIYGQSSGYVPPFDIMRLQEKGSLYLTRANALPWVKEYPSYLEQIVPWIRDGRISIRVAGSYSLEDAAAAHDAFEKRSVSGRLLLIP
;
A
#
# COMPACT_ATOMS: atom_id res chain seq x y z
N MET A 1 -14.30 22.71 8.50
CA MET A 1 -14.13 21.38 7.93
C MET A 1 -14.36 20.30 8.98
N LYS A 2 -14.71 19.07 8.57
CA LYS A 2 -14.74 17.91 9.47
C LYS A 2 -13.45 17.11 9.30
N ALA A 3 -12.92 16.50 10.39
CA ALA A 3 -11.73 15.66 10.34
C ALA A 3 -11.78 14.55 11.42
N ILE A 4 -11.18 13.39 11.13
CA ILE A 4 -10.96 12.34 12.12
C ILE A 4 -9.64 12.59 12.83
N ARG A 5 -9.71 12.78 14.15
CA ARG A 5 -8.57 13.00 15.02
C ARG A 5 -8.50 11.96 16.13
N ILE A 6 -7.30 11.79 16.67
CA ILE A 6 -7.07 11.01 17.89
C ILE A 6 -6.35 11.89 18.93
N HIS A 7 -6.72 11.75 20.19
CA HIS A 7 -6.14 12.43 21.34
C HIS A 7 -5.31 11.48 22.21
N GLU A 8 -5.44 10.19 21.94
CA GLU A 8 -4.71 9.08 22.56
C GLU A 8 -4.50 7.98 21.53
N TYR A 9 -3.47 7.16 21.72
CA TYR A 9 -3.27 5.97 20.90
C TYR A 9 -4.18 4.84 21.37
N GLY A 10 -4.61 3.96 20.44
CA GLY A 10 -5.44 2.83 20.85
C GLY A 10 -6.18 2.10 19.74
N ALA A 11 -7.25 1.44 20.12
CA ALA A 11 -8.19 0.73 19.24
C ALA A 11 -9.04 1.71 18.41
N PRO A 12 -9.83 1.24 17.42
CA PRO A 12 -10.61 2.13 16.55
C PRO A 12 -11.51 3.16 17.26
N ASN A 13 -11.97 2.87 18.46
CA ASN A 13 -12.83 3.74 19.26
C ASN A 13 -12.18 5.04 19.76
N VAL A 14 -10.84 5.22 19.62
CA VAL A 14 -10.18 6.50 19.93
C VAL A 14 -10.33 7.54 18.82
N MET A 15 -10.84 7.13 17.66
CA MET A 15 -11.07 8.01 16.51
C MET A 15 -12.30 8.87 16.74
N ARG A 16 -12.15 10.19 16.63
CA ARG A 16 -13.22 11.16 16.84
C ARG A 16 -13.41 12.03 15.60
N LEU A 17 -14.65 12.19 15.17
CA LEU A 17 -14.99 13.19 14.17
C LEU A 17 -15.09 14.56 14.87
N GLU A 18 -14.33 15.53 14.39
CA GLU A 18 -14.28 16.88 14.94
C GLU A 18 -14.58 17.92 13.86
N GLU A 19 -15.29 18.96 14.24
CA GLU A 19 -15.45 20.16 13.43
C GLU A 19 -14.33 21.15 13.74
N MET A 20 -13.68 21.64 12.69
CA MET A 20 -12.55 22.56 12.77
C MET A 20 -12.72 23.68 11.75
N PRO A 21 -12.09 24.86 11.97
CA PRO A 21 -11.98 25.87 10.91
C PRO A 21 -11.33 25.25 9.66
N THR A 22 -11.87 25.57 8.48
CA THR A 22 -11.22 25.19 7.22
C THR A 22 -9.93 26.00 7.08
N PRO A 23 -8.76 25.37 6.90
CA PRO A 23 -7.51 26.09 6.78
C PRO A 23 -7.42 26.84 5.46
N SER A 24 -6.70 27.96 5.46
CA SER A 24 -6.39 28.72 4.24
C SER A 24 -5.00 28.33 3.73
N PRO A 25 -4.78 28.17 2.41
CA PRO A 25 -3.50 27.81 1.86
C PRO A 25 -2.51 29.01 1.94
N GLY A 26 -1.28 28.75 2.40
CA GLY A 26 -0.17 29.68 2.39
C GLY A 26 0.56 29.72 1.04
N ALA A 27 1.72 30.40 1.00
CA ALA A 27 2.54 30.50 -0.22
C ALA A 27 2.97 29.11 -0.74
N GLY A 28 2.72 28.82 -2.00
CA GLY A 28 3.02 27.53 -2.63
C GLY A 28 2.12 26.36 -2.21
N GLU A 29 1.05 26.64 -1.45
CA GLU A 29 0.09 25.64 -0.98
C GLU A 29 -1.27 25.77 -1.67
N VAL A 30 -2.02 24.69 -1.65
CA VAL A 30 -3.40 24.63 -2.16
C VAL A 30 -4.34 24.05 -1.09
N LEU A 31 -5.59 24.44 -1.14
CA LEU A 31 -6.69 23.79 -0.41
C LEU A 31 -7.34 22.77 -1.35
N VAL A 32 -7.39 21.52 -0.91
CA VAL A 32 -8.08 20.44 -1.63
C VAL A 32 -9.31 20.01 -0.84
N ARG A 33 -10.48 20.01 -1.51
CA ARG A 33 -11.68 19.34 -1.01
C ARG A 33 -11.55 17.85 -1.33
N ILE A 34 -11.52 17.03 -0.30
CA ILE A 34 -11.30 15.59 -0.39
C ILE A 34 -12.59 14.90 -0.85
N ALA A 35 -12.52 14.08 -1.88
CA ALA A 35 -13.61 13.28 -2.39
C ALA A 35 -13.53 11.82 -1.93
N ALA A 36 -12.31 11.28 -1.74
CA ALA A 36 -12.10 9.93 -1.24
C ALA A 36 -10.74 9.84 -0.52
N ALA A 37 -10.70 9.09 0.57
CA ALA A 37 -9.49 8.76 1.31
C ALA A 37 -9.33 7.25 1.45
N SER A 38 -8.11 6.73 1.30
CA SER A 38 -7.85 5.29 1.38
C SER A 38 -7.50 4.86 2.81
N VAL A 39 -8.04 3.73 3.27
CA VAL A 39 -7.65 3.10 4.54
C VAL A 39 -6.42 2.23 4.31
N ASN A 40 -5.33 2.56 5.01
CA ASN A 40 -4.04 1.88 4.88
C ASN A 40 -3.53 1.36 6.22
N PHE A 41 -2.64 0.37 6.17
CA PHE A 41 -2.04 -0.16 7.40
C PHE A 41 -1.24 0.89 8.18
N ILE A 42 -0.62 1.84 7.49
CA ILE A 42 0.09 2.96 8.14
C ILE A 42 -0.86 3.84 8.98
N ASP A 43 -2.13 3.95 8.60
CA ASP A 43 -3.12 4.71 9.37
C ASP A 43 -3.49 3.97 10.66
N VAL A 44 -3.55 2.64 10.61
CA VAL A 44 -3.69 1.79 11.80
C VAL A 44 -2.49 1.94 12.73
N GLN A 45 -1.27 1.94 12.17
CA GLN A 45 -0.04 2.12 12.95
C GLN A 45 0.02 3.52 13.59
N LYS A 46 -0.34 4.58 12.85
CA LYS A 46 -0.46 5.93 13.40
C LYS A 46 -1.42 5.98 14.59
N ARG A 47 -2.61 5.41 14.41
CA ARG A 47 -3.62 5.35 15.47
C ARG A 47 -3.14 4.59 16.71
N ARG A 48 -2.36 3.51 16.52
CA ARG A 48 -1.81 2.70 17.61
C ARG A 48 -0.54 3.26 18.27
N GLY A 49 0.04 4.32 17.70
CA GLY A 49 1.33 4.83 18.16
C GLY A 49 2.53 3.97 17.71
N GLU A 50 2.37 3.17 16.67
CA GLU A 50 3.37 2.20 16.18
C GLU A 50 4.09 2.70 14.89
N LEU A 51 4.35 3.99 14.74
CA LEU A 51 4.92 4.52 13.48
C LEU A 51 6.33 4.00 13.20
N VAL A 52 6.42 3.30 12.10
CA VAL A 52 7.51 2.43 11.64
C VAL A 52 8.85 3.14 11.39
N GLY A 53 8.86 4.42 11.05
CA GLY A 53 10.11 5.10 10.67
C GLY A 53 10.90 5.65 11.85
N GLN A 54 10.22 6.03 12.93
CA GLN A 54 10.87 6.66 14.08
C GLN A 54 11.27 5.68 15.17
N ALA A 55 10.51 4.60 15.37
CA ALA A 55 10.82 3.56 16.36
C ALA A 55 12.14 2.83 16.06
N PHE A 56 12.51 2.68 14.79
CA PHE A 56 13.76 2.02 14.40
C PHE A 56 15.00 2.88 14.72
N TYR A 57 14.87 4.20 14.66
CA TYR A 57 15.95 5.15 14.97
C TYR A 57 15.99 5.59 16.43
N LYS A 58 14.89 5.41 17.19
CA LYS A 58 14.77 5.82 18.59
C LYS A 58 14.77 4.64 19.58
N GLN A 59 15.54 3.59 19.29
CA GLN A 59 15.77 2.48 20.23
C GLN A 59 14.53 2.07 21.05
N HIS A 60 13.50 1.52 20.37
CA HIS A 60 12.40 0.79 20.98
C HIS A 60 11.32 1.60 21.74
N GLU A 61 11.33 2.91 21.70
CA GLU A 61 10.18 3.68 22.18
C GLU A 61 9.11 3.78 21.08
N PRO A 62 7.83 3.54 21.40
CA PRO A 62 6.73 3.75 20.46
C PRO A 62 6.67 5.23 20.12
N ALA A 63 7.11 5.58 18.91
CA ALA A 63 7.05 6.95 18.41
C ALA A 63 5.85 7.09 17.48
N GLY A 64 4.68 7.29 18.06
CA GLY A 64 3.50 7.79 17.36
C GLY A 64 3.68 9.26 16.94
N PRO A 65 2.79 9.79 16.10
CA PRO A 65 2.73 11.23 15.83
C PRO A 65 2.36 11.97 17.12
N ASP A 66 2.78 13.24 17.20
CA ASP A 66 2.36 14.11 18.30
C ASP A 66 0.82 14.19 18.36
N LEU A 67 0.29 14.11 19.57
CA LEU A 67 -1.15 14.17 19.83
C LEU A 67 -1.58 15.58 20.28
N PRO A 68 -2.77 16.04 19.92
CA PRO A 68 -3.76 15.38 19.08
C PRO A 68 -3.39 15.45 17.59
N THR A 69 -3.65 14.36 16.84
CA THR A 69 -3.30 14.28 15.41
C THR A 69 -4.47 13.88 14.51
N GLN A 70 -4.44 14.35 13.26
CA GLN A 70 -5.36 13.94 12.21
C GLN A 70 -4.84 12.68 11.52
N LEU A 71 -5.73 11.73 11.27
CA LEU A 71 -5.42 10.49 10.58
C LEU A 71 -5.51 10.62 9.04
N GLY A 72 -5.17 9.52 8.39
CA GLY A 72 -5.08 9.40 6.93
C GLY A 72 -3.66 9.49 6.41
N SER A 73 -3.44 8.92 5.23
CA SER A 73 -2.12 8.89 4.59
C SER A 73 -2.16 9.20 3.10
N GLN A 74 -3.30 9.02 2.45
CA GLN A 74 -3.49 9.36 1.04
C GLN A 74 -4.97 9.58 0.70
N GLY A 75 -5.23 10.43 -0.27
CA GLY A 75 -6.56 10.75 -0.73
C GLY A 75 -6.58 11.32 -2.14
N ALA A 76 -7.79 11.59 -2.61
CA ALA A 76 -8.07 12.23 -3.89
C ALA A 76 -9.17 13.30 -3.71
N GLY A 77 -9.12 14.36 -4.50
CA GLY A 77 -10.08 15.43 -4.40
C GLY A 77 -9.88 16.52 -5.46
N THR A 78 -10.53 17.64 -5.24
CA THR A 78 -10.51 18.80 -6.14
C THR A 78 -9.86 20.00 -5.47
N ILE A 79 -9.03 20.75 -6.18
CA ILE A 79 -8.45 22.00 -5.70
C ILE A 79 -9.56 23.05 -5.60
N GLU A 80 -9.76 23.62 -4.41
CA GLU A 80 -10.77 24.67 -4.17
C GLU A 80 -10.16 26.08 -4.03
N ALA A 81 -8.92 26.16 -3.54
CA ALA A 81 -8.24 27.44 -3.41
C ALA A 81 -6.73 27.29 -3.64
N LEU A 82 -6.13 28.38 -4.10
CA LEU A 82 -4.67 28.48 -4.31
C LEU A 82 -4.13 29.54 -3.36
N GLY A 83 -3.03 29.23 -2.69
CA GLY A 83 -2.24 30.23 -2.00
C GLY A 83 -1.38 31.04 -2.97
N PRO A 84 -0.72 32.10 -2.46
CA PRO A 84 0.22 32.88 -3.27
C PRO A 84 1.32 31.97 -3.87
N GLU A 85 1.88 32.40 -5.00
CA GLU A 85 3.02 31.75 -5.67
C GLU A 85 2.74 30.32 -6.22
N VAL A 86 1.50 29.83 -6.19
CA VAL A 86 1.16 28.55 -6.77
C VAL A 86 1.15 28.66 -8.30
N THR A 87 1.86 27.75 -8.95
CA THR A 87 1.91 27.62 -10.41
C THR A 87 1.71 26.16 -10.82
N GLY A 88 1.32 25.94 -12.08
CA GLY A 88 1.21 24.60 -12.68
C GLY A 88 -0.07 23.83 -12.31
N VAL A 89 -0.93 24.36 -11.43
CA VAL A 89 -2.26 23.83 -11.09
C VAL A 89 -3.29 24.94 -11.01
N GLN A 90 -4.57 24.60 -11.12
CA GLN A 90 -5.68 25.57 -11.07
C GLN A 90 -6.83 25.05 -10.18
N ILE A 91 -7.70 25.96 -9.77
CA ILE A 91 -8.96 25.61 -9.09
C ILE A 91 -9.77 24.72 -10.03
N GLY A 92 -10.34 23.64 -9.47
CA GLY A 92 -11.05 22.62 -10.21
C GLY A 92 -10.19 21.43 -10.65
N ASP A 93 -8.85 21.52 -10.62
CA ASP A 93 -7.99 20.38 -10.92
C ASP A 93 -8.28 19.19 -9.99
N ARG A 94 -8.39 18.00 -10.60
CA ARG A 94 -8.59 16.74 -9.91
C ARG A 94 -7.22 16.17 -9.55
N VAL A 95 -7.01 15.92 -8.24
CA VAL A 95 -5.68 15.56 -7.73
C VAL A 95 -5.73 14.43 -6.72
N CYS A 96 -4.68 13.59 -6.70
CA CYS A 96 -4.39 12.71 -5.57
C CYS A 96 -3.09 13.14 -4.87
N PHE A 97 -2.93 12.71 -3.62
CA PHE A 97 -1.88 13.18 -2.75
C PHE A 97 -1.57 12.20 -1.61
N TRP A 98 -0.38 12.36 -1.02
CA TRP A 98 -0.04 11.80 0.29
C TRP A 98 -0.21 12.86 1.37
N GLY A 99 -0.97 12.54 2.42
CA GLY A 99 -1.23 13.46 3.54
C GLY A 99 -2.39 13.01 4.40
N SER A 100 -2.65 13.74 5.48
CA SER A 100 -3.72 13.46 6.44
C SER A 100 -5.09 13.63 5.79
N SER A 101 -5.60 12.55 5.21
CA SER A 101 -6.76 12.55 4.29
C SER A 101 -8.10 12.21 4.95
N TYR A 102 -8.13 11.88 6.24
CA TYR A 102 -9.41 11.60 6.92
C TYR A 102 -10.08 12.91 7.34
N ALA A 103 -10.46 13.69 6.35
CA ALA A 103 -11.10 14.99 6.51
C ALA A 103 -11.86 15.39 5.25
N THR A 104 -12.69 16.42 5.36
CA THR A 104 -13.33 17.02 4.18
C THR A 104 -12.37 17.90 3.37
N HIS A 105 -11.34 18.47 3.99
CA HIS A 105 -10.37 19.36 3.33
C HIS A 105 -8.94 19.13 3.86
N ILE A 106 -7.97 19.46 3.04
CA ILE A 106 -6.55 19.47 3.42
C ILE A 106 -5.81 20.60 2.71
N VAL A 107 -4.89 21.25 3.42
CA VAL A 107 -3.89 22.15 2.82
C VAL A 107 -2.58 21.38 2.66
N LEU A 108 -1.98 21.47 1.47
CA LEU A 108 -0.69 20.85 1.18
C LEU A 108 0.04 21.61 0.06
N SER A 109 1.36 21.41 -0.01
CA SER A 109 2.17 22.00 -1.07
C SER A 109 1.71 21.53 -2.46
N ALA A 110 1.55 22.46 -3.40
CA ALA A 110 1.22 22.18 -4.79
C ALA A 110 2.19 21.18 -5.46
N LYS A 111 3.45 21.14 -5.02
CA LYS A 111 4.48 20.19 -5.50
C LYS A 111 4.24 18.73 -5.12
N ARG A 112 3.32 18.47 -4.19
CA ARG A 112 2.97 17.10 -3.71
C ARG A 112 1.74 16.53 -4.38
N LEU A 113 1.15 17.30 -5.30
CA LEU A 113 -0.04 16.90 -6.01
C LEU A 113 0.28 16.07 -7.25
N ILE A 114 -0.59 15.11 -7.52
CA ILE A 114 -0.55 14.29 -8.71
C ILE A 114 -1.91 14.49 -9.41
N ARG A 115 -1.90 14.97 -10.64
CA ARG A 115 -3.13 15.11 -11.42
C ARG A 115 -3.74 13.74 -11.67
N ILE A 116 -5.03 13.63 -11.45
CA ILE A 116 -5.81 12.42 -11.75
C ILE A 116 -6.19 12.46 -13.23
N PRO A 117 -5.85 11.43 -14.02
CA PRO A 117 -6.33 11.29 -15.38
C PRO A 117 -7.86 11.30 -15.45
N ASP A 118 -8.43 11.82 -16.51
CA ASP A 118 -9.88 12.01 -16.65
C ASP A 118 -10.64 10.68 -16.63
N GLU A 119 -10.00 9.60 -17.04
CA GLU A 119 -10.56 8.24 -17.07
C GLU A 119 -10.74 7.62 -15.67
N LEU A 120 -10.10 8.17 -14.63
CA LEU A 120 -10.16 7.63 -13.27
C LEU A 120 -11.14 8.42 -12.41
N SER A 121 -11.99 7.71 -11.66
CA SER A 121 -12.77 8.32 -10.58
C SER A 121 -11.88 8.68 -9.37
N PHE A 122 -12.38 9.52 -8.47
CA PHE A 122 -11.66 9.85 -7.23
C PHE A 122 -11.43 8.61 -6.37
N GLU A 123 -12.40 7.69 -6.32
CA GLU A 123 -12.32 6.45 -5.57
C GLU A 123 -11.19 5.57 -6.11
N HIS A 124 -11.12 5.35 -7.43
CA HIS A 124 -10.05 4.59 -8.05
C HIS A 124 -8.68 5.28 -7.89
N ALA A 125 -8.63 6.60 -8.00
CA ALA A 125 -7.40 7.36 -7.78
C ALA A 125 -6.90 7.23 -6.33
N ALA A 126 -7.80 7.43 -5.34
CA ALA A 126 -7.47 7.27 -3.93
C ALA A 126 -7.06 5.82 -3.59
N ALA A 127 -7.76 4.83 -4.18
CA ALA A 127 -7.47 3.41 -3.94
C ALA A 127 -6.18 2.93 -4.59
N GLY A 128 -5.83 3.44 -5.77
CA GLY A 128 -4.89 2.77 -6.65
C GLY A 128 -3.69 3.57 -7.14
N LEU A 129 -3.77 4.88 -7.38
CA LEU A 129 -2.64 5.58 -8.02
C LEU A 129 -1.36 5.53 -7.19
N ASN A 130 -1.42 5.91 -5.93
CA ASN A 130 -0.25 5.90 -5.07
C ASN A 130 0.24 4.47 -4.75
N GLN A 131 -0.69 3.54 -4.55
CA GLN A 131 -0.35 2.14 -4.29
C GLN A 131 0.18 1.44 -5.54
N GLY A 132 -0.34 1.78 -6.70
CA GLY A 132 0.17 1.31 -7.98
C GLY A 132 1.60 1.78 -8.22
N PHE A 133 1.93 3.02 -7.83
CA PHE A 133 3.31 3.49 -7.89
C PHE A 133 4.24 2.64 -7.01
N LEU A 134 3.81 2.27 -5.78
CA LEU A 134 4.59 1.35 -4.94
C LEU A 134 4.79 0.00 -5.63
N ALA A 135 3.71 -0.59 -6.17
CA ALA A 135 3.79 -1.85 -6.90
C ALA A 135 4.72 -1.75 -8.12
N TYR A 136 4.66 -0.62 -8.85
CA TYR A 136 5.53 -0.34 -9.98
C TYR A 136 7.01 -0.29 -9.57
N VAL A 137 7.33 0.48 -8.51
CA VAL A 137 8.70 0.55 -7.98
C VAL A 137 9.20 -0.83 -7.56
N PHE A 138 8.37 -1.61 -6.87
CA PHE A 138 8.80 -2.92 -6.38
C PHE A 138 9.08 -3.91 -7.51
N THR A 139 8.27 -3.91 -8.55
CA THR A 139 8.36 -4.87 -9.66
C THR A 139 9.25 -4.42 -10.82
N HIS A 140 9.64 -3.13 -10.89
CA HIS A 140 10.45 -2.58 -11.97
C HIS A 140 11.86 -2.15 -11.51
N PHE A 141 12.00 -1.69 -10.25
CA PHE A 141 13.27 -1.14 -9.74
C PHE A 141 13.84 -1.91 -8.56
N THR A 142 13.02 -2.29 -7.56
CA THR A 142 13.52 -3.05 -6.40
C THR A 142 13.93 -4.46 -6.82
N TYR A 143 13.08 -5.14 -7.54
CA TYR A 143 13.38 -6.36 -8.28
C TYR A 143 12.74 -6.25 -9.67
N ALA A 144 13.54 -6.03 -10.68
CA ALA A 144 13.04 -5.95 -12.06
C ALA A 144 12.61 -7.36 -12.53
N VAL A 145 11.32 -7.64 -12.39
CA VAL A 145 10.73 -8.93 -12.78
C VAL A 145 11.00 -9.20 -14.27
N LYS A 146 11.48 -10.39 -14.58
CA LYS A 146 11.79 -10.85 -15.94
C LYS A 146 10.76 -11.87 -16.40
N PRO A 147 10.54 -12.01 -17.71
CA PRO A 147 9.70 -13.07 -18.24
C PRO A 147 10.16 -14.45 -17.75
N GLY A 148 9.21 -15.23 -17.22
CA GLY A 148 9.47 -16.58 -16.70
C GLY A 148 9.94 -16.65 -15.25
N ASP A 149 10.28 -15.53 -14.59
CA ASP A 149 10.60 -15.53 -13.15
C ASP A 149 9.41 -16.04 -12.34
N TRP A 150 9.67 -16.96 -11.42
CA TRP A 150 8.70 -17.33 -10.39
C TRP A 150 8.68 -16.26 -9.29
N CYS A 151 7.55 -15.60 -9.15
CA CYS A 151 7.31 -14.57 -8.16
C CYS A 151 6.26 -15.05 -7.15
N MET A 152 6.48 -14.84 -5.86
CA MET A 152 5.48 -15.12 -4.83
C MET A 152 5.05 -13.80 -4.16
N VAL A 153 3.75 -13.62 -3.95
CA VAL A 153 3.19 -12.44 -3.28
C VAL A 153 2.47 -12.87 -2.02
N GLN A 154 2.97 -12.41 -0.87
CA GLN A 154 2.31 -12.60 0.42
C GLN A 154 1.15 -11.62 0.59
N ALA A 155 0.07 -12.05 1.24
CA ALA A 155 -1.18 -11.28 1.38
C ALA A 155 -1.69 -10.77 0.01
N ALA A 156 -1.62 -11.61 -1.02
CA ALA A 156 -1.86 -11.26 -2.43
C ALA A 156 -3.25 -10.64 -2.69
N ALA A 157 -4.27 -10.97 -1.88
CA ALA A 157 -5.63 -10.42 -2.00
C ALA A 157 -5.80 -9.01 -1.40
N GLY A 158 -4.77 -8.44 -0.76
CA GLY A 158 -4.78 -7.06 -0.27
C GLY A 158 -4.68 -6.05 -1.41
N GLY A 159 -5.04 -4.79 -1.15
CA GLY A 159 -5.07 -3.76 -2.20
C GLY A 159 -3.74 -3.58 -2.95
N LEU A 160 -2.60 -3.53 -2.24
CA LEU A 160 -1.28 -3.46 -2.85
C LEU A 160 -0.86 -4.81 -3.44
N GLY A 161 -1.22 -5.93 -2.77
CA GLY A 161 -0.93 -7.27 -3.25
C GLY A 161 -1.53 -7.55 -4.63
N LEU A 162 -2.81 -7.20 -4.85
CA LEU A 162 -3.47 -7.34 -6.15
C LEU A 162 -2.79 -6.53 -7.26
N LEU A 163 -2.31 -5.32 -6.95
CA LEU A 163 -1.58 -4.50 -7.92
C LEU A 163 -0.20 -5.09 -8.25
N ILE A 164 0.53 -5.60 -7.26
CA ILE A 164 1.80 -6.31 -7.48
C ILE A 164 1.55 -7.55 -8.35
N CYS A 165 0.51 -8.35 -8.07
CA CYS A 165 0.15 -9.52 -8.87
C CYS A 165 -0.02 -9.17 -10.35
N GLN A 166 -0.84 -8.17 -10.64
CA GLN A 166 -1.11 -7.74 -12.01
C GLN A 166 0.17 -7.21 -12.72
N MET A 167 1.00 -6.45 -12.01
CA MET A 167 2.27 -5.94 -12.57
C MET A 167 3.28 -7.05 -12.84
N ILE A 168 3.35 -8.09 -12.01
CA ILE A 168 4.15 -9.28 -12.30
C ILE A 168 3.71 -9.91 -13.61
N LYS A 169 2.40 -10.04 -13.84
CA LYS A 169 1.86 -10.60 -15.09
C LYS A 169 2.16 -9.72 -16.30
N ILE A 170 2.07 -8.39 -16.15
CA ILE A 170 2.47 -7.44 -17.20
C ILE A 170 3.94 -7.60 -17.58
N ARG A 171 4.81 -7.91 -16.61
CA ARG A 171 6.24 -8.18 -16.81
C ARG A 171 6.55 -9.58 -17.35
N GLY A 172 5.54 -10.45 -17.52
CA GLY A 172 5.71 -11.82 -18.00
C GLY A 172 6.18 -12.82 -16.94
N GLY A 173 6.10 -12.47 -15.65
CA GLY A 173 6.42 -13.36 -14.55
C GLY A 173 5.37 -14.45 -14.34
N ARG A 174 5.77 -15.57 -13.70
CA ARG A 174 4.90 -16.61 -13.15
C ARG A 174 4.58 -16.25 -11.71
N LEU A 175 3.31 -16.32 -11.34
CA LEU A 175 2.81 -15.79 -10.08
C LEU A 175 2.24 -16.86 -9.17
N ILE A 176 2.79 -16.98 -7.96
CA ILE A 176 2.20 -17.69 -6.84
C ILE A 176 1.58 -16.65 -5.90
N GLY A 177 0.26 -16.66 -5.76
CA GLY A 177 -0.44 -15.79 -4.82
C GLY A 177 -0.69 -16.50 -3.49
N VAL A 178 -0.24 -15.92 -2.37
CA VAL A 178 -0.51 -16.45 -1.02
C VAL A 178 -1.64 -15.68 -0.38
N THR A 179 -2.68 -16.40 0.05
CA THR A 179 -3.85 -15.82 0.70
C THR A 179 -4.41 -16.73 1.79
N SER A 180 -5.34 -16.23 2.63
CA SER A 180 -5.81 -16.97 3.80
C SER A 180 -7.04 -17.85 3.57
N THR A 181 -7.80 -17.62 2.48
CA THR A 181 -9.06 -18.32 2.22
C THR A 181 -9.31 -18.50 0.71
N GLU A 182 -10.12 -19.49 0.32
CA GLU A 182 -10.54 -19.70 -1.07
C GLU A 182 -11.36 -18.53 -1.63
N GLU A 183 -12.15 -17.86 -0.81
CA GLU A 183 -12.90 -16.69 -1.24
C GLU A 183 -11.95 -15.59 -1.74
N LYS A 184 -10.89 -15.31 -0.99
CA LYS A 184 -9.85 -14.34 -1.37
C LYS A 184 -9.05 -14.79 -2.58
N ALA A 185 -8.84 -16.10 -2.74
CA ALA A 185 -8.11 -16.66 -3.86
C ALA A 185 -8.76 -16.35 -5.21
N LYS A 186 -10.10 -16.20 -5.27
CA LYS A 186 -10.79 -15.80 -6.50
C LYS A 186 -10.24 -14.50 -7.07
N HIS A 187 -10.06 -13.47 -6.23
CA HIS A 187 -9.53 -12.18 -6.66
C HIS A 187 -8.05 -12.24 -7.05
N VAL A 188 -7.30 -13.15 -6.44
CA VAL A 188 -5.88 -13.36 -6.78
C VAL A 188 -5.76 -14.09 -8.13
N ARG A 189 -6.67 -15.02 -8.44
CA ARG A 189 -6.79 -15.64 -9.79
C ARG A 189 -7.18 -14.61 -10.85
N GLU A 190 -8.17 -13.75 -10.55
CA GLU A 190 -8.57 -12.63 -11.40
C GLU A 190 -7.41 -11.66 -11.68
N ALA A 191 -6.51 -11.47 -10.71
CA ALA A 191 -5.29 -10.69 -10.86
C ALA A 191 -4.17 -11.43 -11.63
N GLY A 192 -4.44 -12.63 -12.15
CA GLY A 192 -3.57 -13.39 -13.04
C GLY A 192 -2.65 -14.40 -12.36
N ALA A 193 -2.92 -14.81 -11.12
CA ALA A 193 -2.09 -15.82 -10.47
C ALA A 193 -2.14 -17.17 -11.23
N ASP A 194 -0.97 -17.72 -11.49
CA ASP A 194 -0.80 -19.04 -12.10
C ASP A 194 -1.05 -20.14 -11.06
N GLU A 195 -0.64 -19.89 -9.82
CA GLU A 195 -0.75 -20.80 -8.68
C GLU A 195 -1.23 -20.05 -7.43
N ILE A 196 -1.90 -20.76 -6.52
CA ILE A 196 -2.39 -20.21 -5.24
C ILE A 196 -1.97 -21.10 -4.08
N ILE A 197 -1.53 -20.46 -2.99
CA ILE A 197 -1.33 -21.11 -1.70
C ILE A 197 -2.32 -20.54 -0.69
N ILE A 198 -3.13 -21.42 -0.10
CA ILE A 198 -4.00 -21.06 1.03
C ILE A 198 -3.24 -21.29 2.33
N SER A 199 -2.71 -20.21 2.91
CA SER A 199 -1.77 -20.27 4.04
C SER A 199 -2.31 -20.92 5.31
N LYS A 200 -3.65 -21.01 5.46
CA LYS A 200 -4.30 -21.73 6.58
C LYS A 200 -4.40 -23.23 6.37
N GLN A 201 -4.13 -23.73 5.16
CA GLN A 201 -4.34 -25.12 4.77
C GLN A 201 -3.05 -25.83 4.37
N ALA A 202 -1.99 -25.06 4.07
CA ALA A 202 -0.77 -25.60 3.52
C ALA A 202 0.47 -24.90 4.07
N GLU A 203 1.58 -25.63 4.13
CA GLU A 203 2.91 -25.10 4.44
C GLU A 203 3.46 -24.35 3.20
N ILE A 204 3.60 -23.03 3.33
CA ILE A 204 3.92 -22.13 2.21
C ILE A 204 5.20 -22.56 1.49
N SER A 205 6.27 -22.86 2.22
CA SER A 205 7.57 -23.20 1.62
C SER A 205 7.54 -24.52 0.86
N LYS A 206 6.86 -25.54 1.37
CA LYS A 206 6.71 -26.82 0.68
C LYS A 206 5.92 -26.67 -0.63
N GLU A 207 4.81 -25.94 -0.58
CA GLU A 207 4.00 -25.73 -1.77
C GLU A 207 4.73 -24.88 -2.82
N ALA A 208 5.38 -23.78 -2.41
CA ALA A 208 6.17 -22.96 -3.33
C ALA A 208 7.29 -23.78 -4.03
N ARG A 209 7.97 -24.64 -3.29
CA ARG A 209 8.98 -25.54 -3.88
C ARG A 209 8.34 -26.58 -4.80
N ARG A 210 7.23 -27.20 -4.42
CA ARG A 210 6.50 -28.14 -5.26
C ARG A 210 6.11 -27.52 -6.60
N MET A 211 5.54 -26.32 -6.58
CA MET A 211 5.09 -25.59 -7.78
C MET A 211 6.25 -25.17 -8.69
N THR A 212 7.43 -24.99 -8.12
CA THR A 212 8.65 -24.59 -8.85
C THR A 212 9.59 -25.74 -9.18
N GLY A 213 9.14 -27.00 -9.08
CA GLY A 213 9.95 -28.17 -9.35
C GLY A 213 11.12 -28.37 -8.38
N GLY A 214 10.98 -27.94 -7.12
CA GLY A 214 11.99 -28.03 -6.06
C GLY A 214 12.96 -26.85 -6.00
N ARG A 215 13.01 -26.00 -7.04
CA ARG A 215 13.99 -24.90 -7.13
C ARG A 215 13.72 -23.76 -6.13
N GLY A 216 12.45 -23.44 -5.87
CA GLY A 216 12.02 -22.23 -5.17
C GLY A 216 11.77 -21.04 -6.11
N VAL A 217 11.30 -19.91 -5.56
CA VAL A 217 10.92 -18.72 -6.32
C VAL A 217 12.08 -17.73 -6.47
N ASN A 218 12.09 -16.95 -7.56
CA ASN A 218 13.11 -15.95 -7.83
C ASN A 218 12.97 -14.73 -6.92
N VAL A 219 11.71 -14.34 -6.61
CA VAL A 219 11.42 -13.18 -5.77
C VAL A 219 10.16 -13.39 -4.95
N ILE A 220 10.17 -12.86 -3.74
CA ILE A 220 9.00 -12.77 -2.86
C ILE A 220 8.74 -11.31 -2.53
N PHE A 221 7.50 -10.87 -2.74
CA PHE A 221 7.01 -9.56 -2.31
C PHE A 221 6.16 -9.76 -1.03
N ASP A 222 6.65 -9.24 0.09
CA ASP A 222 6.05 -9.48 1.41
C ASP A 222 5.59 -8.23 2.12
N GLY A 223 4.27 -8.15 2.38
CA GLY A 223 3.62 -7.13 3.20
C GLY A 223 3.28 -7.60 4.63
N VAL A 224 3.58 -8.86 4.97
CA VAL A 224 3.18 -9.49 6.24
C VAL A 224 4.26 -9.34 7.32
N GLY A 225 5.50 -9.68 6.99
CA GLY A 225 6.66 -9.50 7.88
C GLY A 225 6.91 -10.67 8.81
N LYS A 226 6.76 -10.48 10.14
CA LYS A 226 7.16 -11.46 11.17
C LYS A 226 6.70 -12.89 10.89
N ASP A 227 5.41 -13.08 10.66
CA ASP A 227 4.81 -14.43 10.56
C ASP A 227 5.19 -15.19 9.28
N THR A 228 5.66 -14.48 8.25
CA THR A 228 6.01 -15.08 6.95
C THR A 228 7.50 -15.17 6.70
N PHE A 229 8.32 -14.51 7.51
CA PHE A 229 9.75 -14.34 7.26
C PHE A 229 10.49 -15.66 7.06
N GLU A 230 10.31 -16.64 7.96
CA GLU A 230 10.98 -17.94 7.89
C GLU A 230 10.54 -18.73 6.65
N ALA A 231 9.23 -18.84 6.44
CA ALA A 231 8.68 -19.52 5.28
C ALA A 231 9.12 -18.87 3.95
N ASN A 232 9.29 -17.54 3.95
CA ASN A 232 9.80 -16.81 2.79
C ASN A 232 11.25 -17.20 2.47
N LEU A 233 12.15 -17.21 3.47
CA LEU A 233 13.54 -17.63 3.26
C LEU A 233 13.62 -19.06 2.73
N ASP A 234 12.76 -19.97 3.22
CA ASP A 234 12.71 -21.37 2.79
C ASP A 234 12.09 -21.57 1.40
N SER A 235 11.31 -20.59 0.93
CA SER A 235 10.66 -20.64 -0.39
C SER A 235 11.55 -20.16 -1.53
N LEU A 236 12.61 -19.40 -1.24
CA LEU A 236 13.46 -18.79 -2.25
C LEU A 236 14.38 -19.80 -2.96
N ALA A 237 14.59 -19.55 -4.24
CA ALA A 237 15.65 -20.19 -5.02
C ALA A 237 17.02 -19.63 -4.59
N PRO A 238 18.14 -20.32 -4.89
CA PRO A 238 19.48 -19.72 -4.75
C PRO A 238 19.58 -18.37 -5.46
N ALA A 239 20.20 -17.38 -4.80
CA ALA A 239 20.26 -15.97 -5.20
C ALA A 239 18.87 -15.31 -5.36
N GLY A 240 17.85 -15.83 -4.69
CA GLY A 240 16.50 -15.27 -4.69
C GLY A 240 16.38 -14.02 -3.83
N TYR A 241 15.36 -13.21 -4.11
CA TYR A 241 15.13 -11.91 -3.49
C TYR A 241 13.91 -11.93 -2.55
N LEU A 242 14.09 -11.50 -1.30
CA LEU A 242 12.99 -11.19 -0.40
C LEU A 242 12.81 -9.66 -0.32
N VAL A 243 11.72 -9.17 -0.87
CA VAL A 243 11.34 -7.76 -0.89
C VAL A 243 10.27 -7.54 0.17
N ILE A 244 10.66 -7.07 1.36
CA ILE A 244 9.74 -6.75 2.44
C ILE A 244 9.27 -5.30 2.28
N TYR A 245 7.98 -5.08 2.04
CA TYR A 245 7.40 -3.74 1.92
C TYR A 245 6.41 -3.41 3.05
N GLY A 246 6.01 -4.40 3.84
CA GLY A 246 5.09 -4.25 4.95
C GLY A 246 5.44 -5.12 6.15
N GLN A 247 4.65 -4.99 7.21
CA GLN A 247 4.83 -5.72 8.46
C GLN A 247 3.50 -5.84 9.22
N SER A 248 2.46 -6.27 8.51
CA SER A 248 1.10 -6.35 9.08
C SER A 248 0.95 -7.38 10.21
N SER A 249 1.90 -8.28 10.39
CA SER A 249 1.99 -9.22 11.52
C SER A 249 3.03 -8.83 12.57
N GLY A 250 3.70 -7.69 12.40
CA GLY A 250 4.77 -7.21 13.27
C GLY A 250 6.13 -7.18 12.61
N TYR A 251 7.10 -6.65 13.34
CA TYR A 251 8.48 -6.52 12.88
C TYR A 251 9.16 -7.88 12.77
N VAL A 252 9.97 -8.07 11.72
CA VAL A 252 10.91 -9.17 11.63
C VAL A 252 11.92 -9.02 12.78
N PRO A 253 12.10 -10.04 13.63
CA PRO A 253 13.06 -9.96 14.70
C PRO A 253 14.50 -9.90 14.16
N PRO A 254 15.48 -9.44 14.96
CA PRO A 254 16.88 -9.57 14.61
C PRO A 254 17.21 -11.03 14.24
N PHE A 255 17.97 -11.22 13.16
CA PHE A 255 18.35 -12.54 12.69
C PHE A 255 19.84 -12.57 12.29
N ASP A 256 20.42 -13.77 12.30
CA ASP A 256 21.80 -13.96 11.85
C ASP A 256 21.87 -13.88 10.32
N ILE A 257 22.68 -12.93 9.82
CA ILE A 257 22.90 -12.71 8.40
C ILE A 257 23.51 -13.93 7.69
N MET A 258 24.22 -14.81 8.40
CA MET A 258 24.80 -16.04 7.85
C MET A 258 23.73 -16.97 7.26
N ARG A 259 22.51 -16.87 7.76
CA ARG A 259 21.37 -17.62 7.24
C ARG A 259 21.05 -17.30 5.76
N LEU A 260 21.37 -16.10 5.29
CA LEU A 260 21.21 -15.77 3.87
C LEU A 260 22.18 -16.58 3.00
N GLN A 261 23.40 -16.79 3.48
CA GLN A 261 24.38 -17.67 2.81
C GLN A 261 23.94 -19.13 2.84
N GLU A 262 23.57 -19.65 4.00
CA GLU A 262 23.14 -21.04 4.20
C GLU A 262 21.95 -21.43 3.32
N LYS A 263 21.01 -20.50 3.12
CA LYS A 263 19.81 -20.69 2.30
C LYS A 263 20.02 -20.40 0.81
N GLY A 264 21.28 -20.18 0.37
CA GLY A 264 21.62 -20.06 -1.06
C GLY A 264 22.00 -18.66 -1.50
N SER A 265 22.70 -17.89 -0.66
CA SER A 265 23.17 -16.52 -0.97
C SER A 265 22.01 -15.56 -1.32
N LEU A 266 21.00 -15.53 -0.46
CA LEU A 266 19.78 -14.77 -0.67
C LEU A 266 20.01 -13.26 -0.57
N TYR A 267 19.17 -12.50 -1.27
CA TYR A 267 19.08 -11.04 -1.15
C TYR A 267 17.88 -10.66 -0.29
N LEU A 268 18.08 -9.72 0.62
CA LEU A 268 17.02 -9.17 1.47
C LEU A 268 17.02 -7.66 1.34
N THR A 269 15.82 -7.08 1.10
CA THR A 269 15.65 -5.63 1.10
C THR A 269 14.37 -5.22 1.81
N ARG A 270 14.45 -4.09 2.53
CA ARG A 270 13.28 -3.36 3.02
C ARG A 270 12.96 -2.29 1.98
N ALA A 271 11.93 -2.54 1.17
CA ALA A 271 11.61 -1.69 0.03
C ALA A 271 11.16 -0.28 0.45
N ASN A 272 11.69 0.73 -0.24
CA ASN A 272 11.32 2.13 -0.09
C ASN A 272 11.14 2.75 -1.48
N ALA A 273 9.96 3.34 -1.74
CA ALA A 273 9.68 3.96 -3.02
C ALA A 273 10.05 5.45 -3.10
N LEU A 274 10.35 6.10 -1.96
CA LEU A 274 10.68 7.53 -1.94
C LEU A 274 11.82 7.96 -2.88
N PRO A 275 12.94 7.21 -2.99
CA PRO A 275 14.01 7.56 -3.93
C PRO A 275 13.56 7.58 -5.41
N TRP A 276 12.44 6.94 -5.70
CA TRP A 276 11.90 6.76 -7.06
C TRP A 276 10.76 7.72 -7.42
N VAL A 277 10.42 8.68 -6.54
CA VAL A 277 9.30 9.62 -6.78
C VAL A 277 9.47 10.40 -8.10
N LYS A 278 10.70 10.63 -8.54
CA LYS A 278 11.00 11.23 -9.85
C LYS A 278 10.47 10.42 -11.04
N GLU A 279 10.25 9.12 -10.87
CA GLU A 279 9.69 8.22 -11.89
C GLU A 279 8.14 8.24 -11.93
N TYR A 280 7.49 9.04 -11.07
CA TYR A 280 6.03 9.07 -11.03
C TYR A 280 5.38 9.50 -12.35
N PRO A 281 5.91 10.49 -13.10
CA PRO A 281 5.39 10.81 -14.44
C PRO A 281 5.44 9.62 -15.40
N SER A 282 6.58 8.93 -15.49
CA SER A 282 6.73 7.73 -16.34
C SER A 282 5.82 6.58 -15.91
N TYR A 283 5.56 6.46 -14.60
CA TYR A 283 4.57 5.51 -14.09
C TYR A 283 3.16 5.87 -14.59
N LEU A 284 2.74 7.16 -14.54
CA LEU A 284 1.43 7.57 -14.99
C LEU A 284 1.22 7.30 -16.49
N GLU A 285 2.24 7.54 -17.30
CA GLU A 285 2.20 7.24 -18.75
C GLU A 285 1.95 5.75 -19.03
N GLN A 286 2.32 4.87 -18.12
CA GLN A 286 2.12 3.42 -18.26
C GLN A 286 0.82 2.93 -17.59
N ILE A 287 0.54 3.38 -16.34
CA ILE A 287 -0.58 2.84 -15.58
C ILE A 287 -1.93 3.22 -16.19
N VAL A 288 -2.05 4.42 -16.75
CA VAL A 288 -3.31 4.90 -17.34
C VAL A 288 -3.74 4.04 -18.54
N PRO A 289 -2.89 3.78 -19.55
CA PRO A 289 -3.22 2.81 -20.59
C PRO A 289 -3.52 1.42 -20.06
N TRP A 290 -2.78 0.93 -19.04
CA TRP A 290 -3.04 -0.41 -18.48
C TRP A 290 -4.40 -0.50 -17.80
N ILE A 291 -4.86 0.58 -17.14
CA ILE A 291 -6.21 0.63 -16.54
C ILE A 291 -7.27 0.69 -17.63
N ARG A 292 -7.10 1.59 -18.62
CA ARG A 292 -8.03 1.74 -19.74
C ARG A 292 -8.21 0.44 -20.52
N ASP A 293 -7.12 -0.28 -20.75
CA ASP A 293 -7.11 -1.54 -21.52
C ASP A 293 -7.47 -2.76 -20.65
N GLY A 294 -7.85 -2.56 -19.39
CA GLY A 294 -8.24 -3.62 -18.45
C GLY A 294 -7.09 -4.52 -17.97
N ARG A 295 -5.84 -4.15 -18.25
CA ARG A 295 -4.65 -4.90 -17.79
C ARG A 295 -4.37 -4.70 -16.31
N ILE A 296 -4.81 -3.57 -15.74
CA ILE A 296 -4.83 -3.31 -14.30
C ILE A 296 -6.24 -2.91 -13.90
N SER A 297 -6.75 -3.61 -12.89
CA SER A 297 -8.00 -3.31 -12.21
C SER A 297 -7.73 -2.87 -10.78
N ILE A 298 -8.25 -1.73 -10.38
CA ILE A 298 -8.17 -1.21 -9.02
C ILE A 298 -9.42 -1.65 -8.27
N ARG A 299 -9.25 -2.59 -7.33
CA ARG A 299 -10.36 -3.13 -6.57
C ARG A 299 -10.66 -2.30 -5.33
N VAL A 300 -11.82 -1.61 -5.33
CA VAL A 300 -12.43 -1.02 -4.13
C VAL A 300 -13.32 -2.09 -3.49
N ALA A 301 -13.03 -2.46 -2.25
CA ALA A 301 -13.74 -3.51 -1.52
C ALA A 301 -14.98 -2.99 -0.78
N GLY A 302 -15.02 -1.68 -0.53
CA GLY A 302 -16.15 -1.01 0.11
C GLY A 302 -15.78 0.43 0.48
N SER A 303 -16.82 1.22 0.74
CA SER A 303 -16.70 2.60 1.17
C SER A 303 -17.50 2.82 2.46
N TYR A 304 -16.98 3.67 3.32
CA TYR A 304 -17.59 4.09 4.58
C TYR A 304 -17.68 5.62 4.59
N SER A 305 -18.64 6.16 5.31
CA SER A 305 -18.66 7.61 5.57
C SER A 305 -17.44 7.99 6.42
N LEU A 306 -17.05 9.27 6.41
CA LEU A 306 -16.00 9.75 7.31
C LEU A 306 -16.34 9.48 8.78
N GLU A 307 -17.63 9.57 9.14
CA GLU A 307 -18.14 9.30 10.49
C GLU A 307 -17.92 7.84 10.92
N ASP A 308 -17.95 6.92 9.96
CA ASP A 308 -17.75 5.48 10.18
C ASP A 308 -16.27 5.03 10.09
N ALA A 309 -15.32 5.96 10.17
CA ALA A 309 -13.90 5.66 10.06
C ALA A 309 -13.42 4.57 11.04
N ALA A 310 -13.97 4.54 12.25
CA ALA A 310 -13.69 3.50 13.25
C ALA A 310 -14.13 2.10 12.78
N ALA A 311 -15.32 2.01 12.16
CA ALA A 311 -15.83 0.76 11.61
C ALA A 311 -15.00 0.29 10.39
N ALA A 312 -14.56 1.23 9.55
CA ALA A 312 -13.67 0.94 8.43
C ALA A 312 -12.32 0.37 8.90
N HIS A 313 -11.73 0.93 9.97
CA HIS A 313 -10.50 0.41 10.57
C HIS A 313 -10.72 -0.98 11.20
N ASP A 314 -11.83 -1.21 11.89
CA ASP A 314 -12.16 -2.52 12.46
C ASP A 314 -12.29 -3.60 11.37
N ALA A 315 -13.02 -3.29 10.28
CA ALA A 315 -13.15 -4.20 9.13
C ALA A 315 -11.79 -4.48 8.46
N PHE A 316 -10.93 -3.46 8.35
CA PHE A 316 -9.59 -3.60 7.79
C PHE A 316 -8.69 -4.49 8.67
N GLU A 317 -8.71 -4.30 9.98
CA GLU A 317 -7.90 -5.06 10.93
C GLU A 317 -8.35 -6.52 11.06
N LYS A 318 -9.64 -6.79 10.94
CA LYS A 318 -10.19 -8.16 10.88
C LYS A 318 -9.81 -8.90 9.60
N ARG A 319 -9.17 -8.20 8.65
CA ARG A 319 -8.75 -8.78 7.35
C ARG A 319 -9.91 -9.47 6.63
N SER A 320 -11.13 -8.95 6.78
CA SER A 320 -12.35 -9.54 6.22
C SER A 320 -12.56 -9.22 4.74
N VAL A 321 -11.80 -8.25 4.20
CA VAL A 321 -12.00 -7.73 2.85
C VAL A 321 -10.84 -8.04 1.91
N SER A 322 -11.13 -8.10 0.61
CA SER A 322 -10.14 -8.18 -0.47
C SER A 322 -10.17 -6.88 -1.29
N GLY A 323 -9.03 -6.24 -1.46
CA GLY A 323 -8.94 -4.94 -2.12
C GLY A 323 -8.78 -3.79 -1.12
N ARG A 324 -9.27 -2.60 -1.48
CA ARG A 324 -9.09 -1.36 -0.74
C ARG A 324 -10.39 -0.87 -0.11
N LEU A 325 -10.33 -0.44 1.16
CA LEU A 325 -11.41 0.31 1.80
C LEU A 325 -11.20 1.81 1.64
N LEU A 326 -12.28 2.54 1.47
CA LEU A 326 -12.29 4.00 1.34
C LEU A 326 -13.14 4.66 2.44
N LEU A 327 -12.75 5.89 2.80
CA LEU A 327 -13.60 6.85 3.50
C LEU A 327 -14.04 7.91 2.50
N ILE A 328 -15.33 8.21 2.52
CA ILE A 328 -15.96 9.26 1.72
C ILE A 328 -16.36 10.38 2.69
N PRO A 329 -15.72 11.55 2.60
CA PRO A 329 -15.96 12.66 3.50
C PRO A 329 -17.32 13.34 3.34
#